data_3d4894d013328e6301c61efdac94069c
#
_entry.id   3d4894d013328e6301c61efdac94069c
#
_cell.length_a   1.000
_cell.length_b   1.000
_cell.length_c   1.000
_cell.angle_alpha   90.00
_cell.angle_beta   90.00
_cell.angle_gamma   90.00
#
_symmetry.space_group_name_H-M   'P 1'
#
loop_
_entity.id
_entity.type
_entity.pdbx_description
1 polymer ?
#
loop_
_entity_poly.entity_id
_entity_poly.type
_entity_poly.pdbx_seq_one_letter_code
_entity_poly.pdbx_strand_id
1 'polypeptide(L)'
;MYERRDLDSQIQTRKKHSLEHGKNLTAHFVGLSGEQDTNLFASIRYNVLNETKFIDFNIRQVYEGDVTAGTPPIHFSILHGVFLERDQKAKRVASDAIEAHVGRHGGALLRLYCRFVHPILPILSKVGILISYSTDKFSIPASLRGAIYGLACAFWSQDPSLKYVPAISQAELFEHTHTALNRELDSPKLSTLQACLLVLHEQPDAGGTTESPRIWAYACQATACAQSLGLRQEPTLWKLPMWEKRLRRKLWWATYAADIWTSICHGNTPHIAPGSYDTSDLDMGDLATDEDVAGLTGEYLLEEQDRTFNQGIAVRFLEVIKLTKVLGAVLADALQVVESLIKKRLLTRVISSSTLQSYREAVLKLNIATREAKLW
;
A
#
# COMPACT_ATOMS: atom_id res chain seq x y z
N MET A 1 26.42 -13.80 -20.26
CA MET A 1 27.33 -13.16 -19.26
C MET A 1 27.13 -11.66 -19.16
N TYR A 2 26.83 -10.96 -20.26
CA TYR A 2 26.51 -9.52 -20.27
C TYR A 2 25.19 -9.20 -19.55
N GLU A 3 24.12 -9.95 -19.82
CA GLU A 3 22.79 -9.74 -19.21
C GLU A 3 22.77 -9.88 -17.68
N ARG A 4 23.55 -10.82 -17.11
CA ARG A 4 23.66 -10.96 -15.66
C ARG A 4 24.37 -9.77 -15.00
N ARG A 5 25.39 -9.20 -15.64
CA ARG A 5 26.11 -8.02 -15.10
C ARG A 5 25.23 -6.78 -15.11
N ASP A 6 24.40 -6.63 -16.14
CA ASP A 6 23.48 -5.49 -16.25
C ASP A 6 22.34 -5.59 -15.21
N LEU A 7 21.80 -6.79 -15.01
CA LEU A 7 20.82 -7.08 -13.97
C LEU A 7 21.35 -6.81 -12.56
N ASP A 8 22.55 -7.30 -12.25
CA ASP A 8 23.17 -7.06 -10.94
C ASP A 8 23.43 -5.57 -10.71
N SER A 9 23.81 -4.83 -11.74
CA SER A 9 23.98 -3.38 -11.70
C SER A 9 22.65 -2.66 -11.44
N GLN A 10 21.57 -3.03 -12.13
CA GLN A 10 20.25 -2.46 -11.94
C GLN A 10 19.71 -2.74 -10.53
N ILE A 11 19.85 -3.97 -10.05
CA ILE A 11 19.44 -4.37 -8.70
C ILE A 11 20.24 -3.60 -7.64
N GLN A 12 21.54 -3.44 -7.81
CA GLN A 12 22.38 -2.69 -6.88
C GLN A 12 22.05 -1.21 -6.85
N THR A 13 21.80 -0.61 -8.00
CA THR A 13 21.41 0.81 -8.10
C THR A 13 20.07 1.07 -7.39
N ARG A 14 19.11 0.17 -7.55
CA ARG A 14 17.80 0.28 -6.84
C ARG A 14 17.93 0.13 -5.34
N LYS A 15 18.85 -0.67 -4.86
CA LYS A 15 19.03 -1.00 -3.44
C LYS A 15 19.80 0.08 -2.67
N LYS A 16 20.61 0.86 -3.36
CA LYS A 16 21.46 1.87 -2.72
C LYS A 16 20.59 2.89 -1.98
N HIS A 17 20.81 3.02 -0.69
CA HIS A 17 20.09 3.92 0.22
C HIS A 17 18.59 3.67 0.42
N SER A 18 18.01 2.61 -0.12
CA SER A 18 16.61 2.25 0.12
C SER A 18 16.39 1.79 1.57
N LEU A 19 15.25 2.14 2.17
CA LEU A 19 14.80 1.61 3.47
C LEU A 19 14.25 0.19 3.36
N GLU A 20 13.88 -0.23 2.15
CA GLU A 20 13.35 -1.57 1.88
C GLU A 20 14.46 -2.60 1.63
N HIS A 21 15.74 -2.19 1.69
CA HIS A 21 16.85 -3.06 1.39
C HIS A 21 17.27 -3.87 2.61
N GLY A 22 17.23 -5.19 2.48
CA GLY A 22 17.68 -6.18 3.47
C GLY A 22 16.63 -7.26 3.75
N LYS A 23 17.02 -8.54 3.65
CA LYS A 23 16.07 -9.66 3.82
C LYS A 23 15.43 -9.70 5.20
N ASN A 24 16.09 -9.19 6.22
CA ASN A 24 15.64 -9.24 7.62
C ASN A 24 15.66 -7.88 8.31
N LEU A 25 15.63 -6.77 7.54
CA LEU A 25 15.60 -5.43 8.08
C LEU A 25 14.24 -4.80 7.85
N THR A 26 13.73 -4.12 8.84
CA THR A 26 12.54 -3.26 8.74
C THR A 26 12.89 -1.88 9.26
N ALA A 27 12.37 -0.88 8.57
CA ALA A 27 12.58 0.51 8.91
C ALA A 27 11.27 1.13 9.41
N HIS A 28 11.24 1.57 10.66
CA HIS A 28 10.08 2.21 11.25
C HIS A 28 10.36 3.68 11.54
N PHE A 29 9.41 4.53 11.20
CA PHE A 29 9.48 5.96 11.41
C PHE A 29 9.55 6.31 12.90
N VAL A 30 10.50 7.15 13.27
CA VAL A 30 10.61 7.69 14.63
C VAL A 30 9.87 9.02 14.69
N GLY A 31 8.67 9.01 15.30
CA GLY A 31 7.84 10.21 15.43
C GLY A 31 8.40 11.20 16.45
N LEU A 32 8.19 12.49 16.22
CA LEU A 32 8.65 13.58 17.12
C LEU A 32 8.05 13.50 18.53
N SER A 33 6.87 12.89 18.67
CA SER A 33 6.16 12.72 19.95
C SER A 33 6.31 11.32 20.54
N GLY A 34 7.24 10.50 20.02
CA GLY A 34 7.50 9.16 20.52
C GLY A 34 8.26 9.16 21.85
N GLU A 35 8.39 7.99 22.47
CA GLU A 35 9.19 7.82 23.70
C GLU A 35 10.67 8.17 23.48
N GLN A 36 11.15 8.09 22.25
CA GLN A 36 12.51 8.42 21.90
C GLN A 36 12.61 9.90 21.57
N ASP A 37 13.39 10.62 22.36
CA ASP A 37 13.66 12.04 22.11
C ASP A 37 14.48 12.21 20.83
N THR A 38 13.82 12.65 19.77
CA THR A 38 14.45 12.89 18.47
C THR A 38 15.52 13.99 18.51
N ASN A 39 15.50 14.88 19.53
CA ASN A 39 16.54 15.89 19.70
C ASN A 39 17.88 15.26 20.13
N LEU A 40 17.86 14.13 20.84
CA LEU A 40 19.07 13.38 21.13
C LEU A 40 19.75 12.90 19.85
N PHE A 41 18.99 12.55 18.82
CA PHE A 41 19.55 12.09 17.54
C PHE A 41 20.21 13.20 16.74
N ALA A 42 19.85 14.45 16.93
CA ALA A 42 20.49 15.60 16.29
C ALA A 42 21.95 15.80 16.73
N SER A 43 22.29 15.32 17.94
CA SER A 43 23.66 15.41 18.51
C SER A 43 24.56 14.20 18.17
N ILE A 44 24.01 13.16 17.54
CA ILE A 44 24.73 11.91 17.26
C ILE A 44 25.51 12.02 15.94
N ARG A 45 26.68 11.40 15.89
CA ARG A 45 27.47 11.28 14.65
C ARG A 45 26.99 10.10 13.84
N TYR A 46 26.65 10.35 12.57
CA TYR A 46 26.24 9.34 11.60
C TYR A 46 27.42 8.90 10.74
N ASN A 47 27.40 7.64 10.29
CA ASN A 47 28.36 7.11 9.33
C ASN A 47 28.03 7.60 7.89
N VAL A 48 28.79 7.11 6.91
CA VAL A 48 28.62 7.46 5.49
C VAL A 48 27.26 7.02 4.88
N LEU A 49 26.53 6.14 5.54
CA LEU A 49 25.19 5.70 5.17
C LEU A 49 24.09 6.47 5.92
N ASN A 50 24.48 7.51 6.69
CA ASN A 50 23.63 8.22 7.63
C ASN A 50 23.00 7.30 8.69
N GLU A 51 23.73 6.30 9.13
CA GLU A 51 23.33 5.36 10.19
C GLU A 51 24.21 5.50 11.41
N THR A 52 23.62 5.25 12.56
CA THR A 52 24.32 5.11 13.84
C THR A 52 23.70 3.98 14.65
N LYS A 53 24.50 3.35 15.50
CA LYS A 53 24.00 2.36 16.45
C LYS A 53 23.50 3.10 17.71
N PHE A 54 22.29 2.79 18.10
CA PHE A 54 21.68 3.33 19.32
C PHE A 54 21.16 2.16 20.17
N ILE A 55 21.88 1.87 21.28
CA ILE A 55 21.60 0.74 22.17
C ILE A 55 21.55 -0.57 21.38
N ASP A 56 20.36 -1.13 21.12
CA ASP A 56 20.14 -2.44 20.49
C ASP A 56 19.65 -2.36 19.03
N PHE A 57 19.48 -1.17 18.46
CA PHE A 57 19.03 -0.96 17.11
C PHE A 57 19.83 0.12 16.38
N ASN A 58 19.71 0.16 15.07
CA ASN A 58 20.34 1.19 14.26
C ASN A 58 19.31 2.30 13.97
N ILE A 59 19.78 3.55 13.94
CA ILE A 59 18.99 4.69 13.48
C ILE A 59 19.58 5.16 12.16
N ARG A 60 18.72 5.39 11.19
CA ARG A 60 19.06 6.02 9.91
C ARG A 60 18.38 7.38 9.83
N GLN A 61 19.17 8.43 9.60
CA GLN A 61 18.68 9.76 9.29
C GLN A 61 18.48 9.87 7.76
N VAL A 62 17.23 10.05 7.32
CA VAL A 62 16.91 10.21 5.89
C VAL A 62 16.78 11.65 5.47
N TYR A 63 16.57 12.57 6.42
CA TYR A 63 16.52 14.01 6.23
C TYR A 63 17.15 14.73 7.43
N GLU A 64 18.02 15.70 7.17
CA GLU A 64 18.76 16.41 8.20
C GLU A 64 17.94 17.50 8.91
N GLY A 65 16.76 17.82 8.34
CA GLY A 65 15.99 18.97 8.77
C GLY A 65 16.48 20.28 8.13
N ASP A 66 15.73 21.34 8.33
CA ASP A 66 16.11 22.70 7.94
C ASP A 66 15.75 23.64 9.09
N VAL A 67 16.79 24.13 9.77
CA VAL A 67 16.64 25.02 10.92
C VAL A 67 15.99 26.36 10.49
N THR A 68 16.25 26.83 9.28
CA THR A 68 15.70 28.10 8.77
C THR A 68 14.23 27.98 8.42
N ALA A 69 13.80 26.80 7.92
CA ALA A 69 12.42 26.51 7.64
C ALA A 69 11.66 25.91 8.86
N GLY A 70 12.36 25.65 9.97
CA GLY A 70 11.78 25.05 11.16
C GLY A 70 11.34 23.59 10.96
N THR A 71 11.88 22.90 9.95
CA THR A 71 11.53 21.50 9.68
C THR A 71 12.47 20.56 10.43
N PRO A 72 11.93 19.62 11.23
CA PRO A 72 12.76 18.72 12.02
C PRO A 72 13.42 17.64 11.15
N PRO A 73 14.52 17.04 11.63
CA PRO A 73 15.14 15.90 10.99
C PRO A 73 14.24 14.67 11.02
N ILE A 74 14.35 13.82 10.01
CA ILE A 74 13.56 12.58 9.87
C ILE A 74 14.46 11.37 10.10
N HIS A 75 14.04 10.52 11.03
CA HIS A 75 14.76 9.32 11.44
C HIS A 75 13.91 8.07 11.30
N PHE A 76 14.59 6.97 11.04
CA PHE A 76 14.01 5.63 11.05
C PHE A 76 14.82 4.72 11.97
N SER A 77 14.13 3.97 12.81
CA SER A 77 14.74 2.85 13.52
C SER A 77 14.86 1.66 12.56
N ILE A 78 16.05 1.15 12.40
CA ILE A 78 16.34 -0.02 11.58
C ILE A 78 16.43 -1.22 12.51
N LEU A 79 15.39 -2.03 12.49
CA LEU A 79 15.29 -3.23 13.29
C LEU A 79 15.77 -4.43 12.49
N HIS A 80 16.67 -5.19 13.07
CA HIS A 80 16.94 -6.54 12.60
C HIS A 80 15.72 -7.39 12.95
N GLY A 81 15.11 -8.03 11.95
CA GLY A 81 14.02 -8.96 12.19
C GLY A 81 14.50 -10.08 13.12
N VAL A 82 14.36 -9.88 14.40
CA VAL A 82 14.63 -10.85 15.46
C VAL A 82 13.54 -11.92 15.49
N PHE A 83 12.97 -12.23 14.30
CA PHE A 83 12.00 -13.30 14.22
C PHE A 83 12.75 -14.61 14.31
N LEU A 84 12.47 -15.27 15.41
CA LEU A 84 12.88 -16.62 15.73
C LEU A 84 12.71 -17.55 14.51
N GLU A 85 13.50 -18.56 14.41
CA GLU A 85 13.43 -19.65 13.42
C GLU A 85 11.98 -20.16 13.18
N ARG A 86 11.18 -20.13 14.24
CA ARG A 86 9.75 -20.48 14.23
C ARG A 86 8.94 -19.60 13.28
N ASP A 87 9.18 -18.30 13.25
CA ASP A 87 8.45 -17.37 12.39
C ASP A 87 8.88 -17.53 10.92
N GLN A 88 10.15 -17.73 10.66
CA GLN A 88 10.64 -18.01 9.31
C GLN A 88 10.06 -19.32 8.75
N LYS A 89 9.92 -20.36 9.60
CA LYS A 89 9.26 -21.60 9.21
C LYS A 89 7.78 -21.37 8.85
N ALA A 90 7.07 -20.61 9.66
CA ALA A 90 5.67 -20.31 9.41
C ALA A 90 5.47 -19.45 8.13
N LYS A 91 6.36 -18.49 7.87
CA LYS A 91 6.38 -17.71 6.61
C LYS A 91 6.62 -18.59 5.40
N ARG A 92 7.53 -19.58 5.49
CA ARG A 92 7.74 -20.57 4.43
C ARG A 92 6.49 -21.40 4.18
N VAL A 93 5.88 -21.95 5.23
CA VAL A 93 4.66 -22.76 5.11
C VAL A 93 3.54 -21.98 4.42
N ALA A 94 3.32 -20.70 4.78
CA ALA A 94 2.34 -19.84 4.12
C ALA A 94 2.69 -19.58 2.64
N SER A 95 3.98 -19.36 2.36
CA SER A 95 4.48 -19.19 0.99
C SER A 95 4.28 -20.46 0.15
N ASP A 96 4.60 -21.62 0.70
CA ASP A 96 4.48 -22.91 0.01
C ASP A 96 2.99 -23.26 -0.25
N ALA A 97 2.09 -22.92 0.68
CA ALA A 97 0.65 -23.12 0.51
C ALA A 97 0.11 -22.30 -0.66
N ILE A 98 0.47 -21.01 -0.77
CA ILE A 98 0.10 -20.15 -1.91
C ILE A 98 0.63 -20.73 -3.22
N GLU A 99 1.91 -21.11 -3.27
CA GLU A 99 2.51 -21.64 -4.49
C GLU A 99 1.96 -23.01 -4.88
N ALA A 100 1.63 -23.86 -3.90
CA ALA A 100 0.98 -25.15 -4.15
C ALA A 100 -0.41 -24.96 -4.76
N HIS A 101 -1.18 -23.99 -4.25
CA HIS A 101 -2.52 -23.67 -4.76
C HIS A 101 -2.47 -23.08 -6.17
N VAL A 102 -1.52 -22.19 -6.44
CA VAL A 102 -1.35 -21.53 -7.75
C VAL A 102 -0.70 -22.44 -8.78
N GLY A 103 0.18 -23.36 -8.36
CA GLY A 103 0.91 -24.28 -9.22
C GLY A 103 1.74 -23.55 -10.28
N ARG A 104 1.59 -23.98 -11.54
CA ARG A 104 2.31 -23.42 -12.68
C ARG A 104 1.72 -22.10 -13.22
N HIS A 105 0.60 -21.66 -12.68
CA HIS A 105 -0.17 -20.54 -13.25
C HIS A 105 0.28 -19.15 -12.76
N GLY A 106 1.23 -19.08 -11.81
CA GLY A 106 1.66 -17.82 -11.20
C GLY A 106 2.11 -16.75 -12.19
N GLY A 107 2.86 -17.14 -13.26
CA GLY A 107 3.28 -16.18 -14.29
C GLY A 107 2.11 -15.61 -15.09
N ALA A 108 1.10 -16.43 -15.42
CA ALA A 108 -0.11 -15.97 -16.09
C ALA A 108 -0.94 -15.05 -15.18
N LEU A 109 -1.06 -15.38 -13.90
CA LEU A 109 -1.75 -14.53 -12.93
C LEU A 109 -1.04 -13.18 -12.74
N LEU A 110 0.30 -13.16 -12.67
CA LEU A 110 1.05 -11.90 -12.62
C LEU A 110 0.80 -11.04 -13.88
N ARG A 111 0.75 -11.64 -15.06
CA ARG A 111 0.42 -10.96 -16.32
C ARG A 111 -0.99 -10.36 -16.27
N LEU A 112 -1.99 -11.13 -15.83
CA LEU A 112 -3.37 -10.68 -15.68
C LEU A 112 -3.47 -9.52 -14.66
N TYR A 113 -2.75 -9.62 -13.54
CA TYR A 113 -2.68 -8.53 -12.56
C TYR A 113 -2.14 -7.25 -13.19
N CYS A 114 -1.00 -7.32 -13.88
CA CYS A 114 -0.39 -6.17 -14.53
C CYS A 114 -1.28 -5.54 -15.60
N ARG A 115 -2.12 -6.34 -16.26
CA ARG A 115 -3.02 -5.90 -17.33
C ARG A 115 -4.31 -5.27 -16.81
N PHE A 116 -4.94 -5.87 -15.79
CA PHE A 116 -6.31 -5.50 -15.40
C PHE A 116 -6.39 -4.81 -14.03
N VAL A 117 -5.50 -5.12 -13.10
CA VAL A 117 -5.55 -4.57 -11.73
C VAL A 117 -4.59 -3.41 -11.55
N HIS A 118 -3.32 -3.60 -11.91
CA HIS A 118 -2.28 -2.59 -11.70
C HIS A 118 -2.59 -1.23 -12.35
N PRO A 119 -3.16 -1.12 -13.55
CA PRO A 119 -3.48 0.18 -14.14
C PRO A 119 -4.53 0.98 -13.37
N ILE A 120 -5.43 0.29 -12.65
CA ILE A 120 -6.48 0.92 -11.85
C ILE A 120 -5.95 1.28 -10.46
N LEU A 121 -5.10 0.41 -9.89
CA LEU A 121 -4.50 0.57 -8.57
C LEU A 121 -2.97 0.44 -8.66
N PRO A 122 -2.25 1.49 -9.11
CA PRO A 122 -0.82 1.45 -9.41
C PRO A 122 0.05 1.56 -8.16
N ILE A 123 -0.21 0.72 -7.16
CA ILE A 123 0.46 0.73 -5.85
C ILE A 123 1.72 -0.15 -5.79
N LEU A 124 2.03 -0.86 -6.86
CA LEU A 124 3.29 -1.60 -6.99
C LEU A 124 4.31 -0.81 -7.80
N SER A 125 5.59 -1.14 -7.62
CA SER A 125 6.62 -0.85 -8.61
C SER A 125 6.60 -1.98 -9.64
N LYS A 126 6.10 -1.73 -10.84
CA LYS A 126 6.02 -2.75 -11.91
C LYS A 126 7.40 -3.32 -12.24
N VAL A 127 8.39 -2.43 -12.39
CA VAL A 127 9.80 -2.84 -12.58
C VAL A 127 10.30 -3.69 -11.41
N GLY A 128 10.05 -3.26 -10.17
CA GLY A 128 10.50 -3.97 -8.98
C GLY A 128 9.90 -5.37 -8.86
N ILE A 129 8.59 -5.51 -9.09
CA ILE A 129 7.90 -6.80 -8.97
C ILE A 129 8.35 -7.78 -10.06
N LEU A 130 8.53 -7.32 -11.31
CA LEU A 130 8.97 -8.16 -12.41
C LEU A 130 10.41 -8.63 -12.25
N ILE A 131 11.33 -7.75 -11.84
CA ILE A 131 12.71 -8.13 -11.52
C ILE A 131 12.72 -9.18 -10.42
N SER A 132 12.00 -8.94 -9.31
CA SER A 132 11.93 -9.88 -8.19
C SER A 132 11.34 -11.22 -8.62
N TYR A 133 10.23 -11.20 -9.36
CA TYR A 133 9.57 -12.42 -9.83
C TYR A 133 10.45 -13.25 -10.77
N SER A 134 11.19 -12.60 -11.67
CA SER A 134 12.07 -13.27 -12.63
C SER A 134 13.36 -13.81 -12.01
N THR A 135 13.84 -13.17 -10.95
CA THR A 135 15.09 -13.55 -10.27
C THR A 135 14.85 -14.60 -9.19
N ASP A 136 13.95 -14.28 -8.27
CA ASP A 136 13.51 -15.14 -7.17
C ASP A 136 12.12 -14.69 -6.70
N LYS A 137 11.07 -15.37 -7.19
CA LYS A 137 9.69 -15.05 -6.81
C LYS A 137 9.42 -15.15 -5.30
N PHE A 138 10.21 -15.97 -4.58
CA PHE A 138 10.09 -16.10 -3.14
C PHE A 138 10.66 -14.92 -2.36
N SER A 139 11.40 -14.03 -3.04
CA SER A 139 11.80 -12.74 -2.46
C SER A 139 10.63 -11.77 -2.28
N ILE A 140 9.53 -11.97 -3.02
CA ILE A 140 8.28 -11.24 -2.84
C ILE A 140 7.52 -11.88 -1.67
N PRO A 141 7.09 -11.12 -0.66
CA PRO A 141 6.33 -11.66 0.47
C PRO A 141 5.12 -12.48 0.05
N ALA A 142 4.81 -13.51 0.82
CA ALA A 142 3.72 -14.44 0.51
C ALA A 142 2.37 -13.74 0.43
N SER A 143 2.10 -12.81 1.37
CA SER A 143 0.86 -12.02 1.38
C SER A 143 0.69 -11.20 0.11
N LEU A 144 1.76 -10.54 -0.35
CA LEU A 144 1.71 -9.73 -1.57
C LEU A 144 1.51 -10.59 -2.82
N ARG A 145 2.23 -11.72 -2.93
CA ARG A 145 2.03 -12.66 -4.04
C ARG A 145 0.61 -13.22 -4.05
N GLY A 146 0.12 -13.65 -2.90
CA GLY A 146 -1.23 -14.17 -2.77
C GLY A 146 -2.30 -13.16 -3.15
N ALA A 147 -2.15 -11.89 -2.73
CA ALA A 147 -3.08 -10.82 -3.09
C ALA A 147 -3.04 -10.51 -4.60
N ILE A 148 -1.84 -10.46 -5.21
CA ILE A 148 -1.67 -10.29 -6.66
C ILE A 148 -2.39 -11.43 -7.42
N TYR A 149 -2.13 -12.67 -7.05
CA TYR A 149 -2.74 -13.84 -7.68
C TYR A 149 -4.25 -13.88 -7.45
N GLY A 150 -4.70 -13.59 -6.22
CA GLY A 150 -6.11 -13.60 -5.85
C GLY A 150 -6.93 -12.61 -6.65
N LEU A 151 -6.49 -11.37 -6.79
CA LEU A 151 -7.18 -10.38 -7.61
C LEU A 151 -7.14 -10.74 -9.10
N ALA A 152 -6.04 -11.32 -9.57
CA ALA A 152 -5.91 -11.75 -10.96
C ALA A 152 -6.84 -12.91 -11.31
N CYS A 153 -7.25 -13.74 -10.36
CA CYS A 153 -8.18 -14.87 -10.60
C CYS A 153 -9.52 -14.43 -11.21
N ALA A 154 -10.00 -13.21 -10.90
CA ALA A 154 -11.21 -12.65 -11.49
C ALA A 154 -11.12 -12.53 -13.03
N PHE A 155 -9.92 -12.49 -13.58
CA PHE A 155 -9.65 -12.36 -15.01
C PHE A 155 -9.13 -13.65 -15.65
N TRP A 156 -9.29 -14.80 -14.98
CA TRP A 156 -8.73 -16.10 -15.37
C TRP A 156 -8.96 -16.45 -16.83
N SER A 157 -10.20 -16.28 -17.31
CA SER A 157 -10.59 -16.60 -18.68
C SER A 157 -10.02 -15.65 -19.75
N GLN A 158 -9.45 -14.52 -19.35
CA GLN A 158 -8.87 -13.53 -20.27
C GLN A 158 -7.46 -13.91 -20.74
N ASP A 159 -6.78 -14.84 -20.03
CA ASP A 159 -5.48 -15.33 -20.47
C ASP A 159 -5.66 -16.53 -21.40
N PRO A 160 -5.08 -16.51 -22.63
CA PRO A 160 -5.21 -17.60 -23.60
C PRO A 160 -4.73 -18.96 -23.05
N SER A 161 -3.74 -18.97 -22.16
CA SER A 161 -3.20 -20.21 -21.57
C SER A 161 -4.08 -20.79 -20.46
N LEU A 162 -4.99 -19.99 -19.89
CA LEU A 162 -5.86 -20.37 -18.78
C LEU A 162 -7.31 -20.60 -19.21
N LYS A 163 -7.72 -20.09 -20.36
CA LYS A 163 -9.11 -20.10 -20.84
C LYS A 163 -9.83 -21.45 -20.74
N TYR A 164 -9.10 -22.53 -20.96
CA TYR A 164 -9.65 -23.89 -20.95
C TYR A 164 -9.19 -24.71 -19.73
N VAL A 165 -8.54 -24.07 -18.77
CA VAL A 165 -8.08 -24.69 -17.54
C VAL A 165 -9.10 -24.33 -16.43
N PRO A 166 -9.53 -25.29 -15.60
CA PRO A 166 -10.37 -24.97 -14.45
C PRO A 166 -9.73 -23.88 -13.58
N ALA A 167 -10.52 -22.86 -13.22
CA ALA A 167 -10.04 -21.79 -12.36
C ALA A 167 -9.75 -22.34 -10.95
N ILE A 168 -8.69 -21.82 -10.33
CA ILE A 168 -8.38 -22.10 -8.93
C ILE A 168 -9.34 -21.33 -8.01
N SER A 169 -9.50 -21.83 -6.80
CA SER A 169 -10.35 -21.17 -5.80
C SER A 169 -9.74 -19.87 -5.34
N GLN A 170 -10.39 -18.75 -5.66
CA GLN A 170 -9.97 -17.43 -5.21
C GLN A 170 -10.09 -17.31 -3.67
N ALA A 171 -11.16 -17.84 -3.09
CA ALA A 171 -11.40 -17.80 -1.64
C ALA A 171 -10.31 -18.51 -0.86
N GLU A 172 -9.94 -19.75 -1.25
CA GLU A 172 -8.85 -20.50 -0.60
C GLU A 172 -7.51 -19.75 -0.72
N LEU A 173 -7.26 -19.12 -1.88
CA LEU A 173 -6.05 -18.33 -2.08
C LEU A 173 -6.02 -17.11 -1.15
N PHE A 174 -7.15 -16.43 -0.94
CA PHE A 174 -7.22 -15.33 0.00
C PHE A 174 -7.11 -15.78 1.45
N GLU A 175 -7.61 -16.95 1.83
CA GLU A 175 -7.39 -17.53 3.18
C GLU A 175 -5.89 -17.73 3.48
N HIS A 176 -5.13 -18.25 2.52
CA HIS A 176 -3.68 -18.34 2.63
C HIS A 176 -3.01 -16.96 2.68
N THR A 177 -3.50 -16.02 1.89
CA THR A 177 -3.02 -14.64 1.84
C THR A 177 -3.21 -13.93 3.18
N HIS A 178 -4.39 -14.03 3.80
CA HIS A 178 -4.67 -13.47 5.10
C HIS A 178 -3.82 -14.08 6.21
N THR A 179 -3.62 -15.41 6.14
CA THR A 179 -2.74 -16.10 7.09
C THR A 179 -1.30 -15.61 7.01
N ALA A 180 -0.78 -15.37 5.79
CA ALA A 180 0.54 -14.81 5.57
C ALA A 180 0.62 -13.35 6.05
N LEU A 181 -0.39 -12.52 5.69
CA LEU A 181 -0.44 -11.11 6.02
C LEU A 181 -0.42 -10.87 7.53
N ASN A 182 -1.22 -11.60 8.28
CA ASN A 182 -1.27 -11.46 9.74
C ASN A 182 0.09 -11.66 10.43
N ARG A 183 0.97 -12.49 9.84
CA ARG A 183 2.33 -12.69 10.36
C ARG A 183 3.29 -11.59 9.92
N GLU A 184 3.06 -10.98 8.78
CA GLU A 184 3.91 -9.91 8.25
C GLU A 184 3.65 -8.56 8.92
N LEU A 185 2.49 -8.41 9.60
CA LEU A 185 2.14 -7.20 10.36
C LEU A 185 3.02 -6.96 11.59
N ASP A 186 3.68 -7.99 12.12
CA ASP A 186 4.63 -7.83 13.24
C ASP A 186 5.84 -6.98 12.86
N SER A 187 6.13 -6.87 11.57
CA SER A 187 7.27 -6.13 11.04
C SER A 187 6.96 -5.60 9.64
N PRO A 188 6.07 -4.59 9.55
CA PRO A 188 5.53 -4.13 8.29
C PRO A 188 6.60 -3.48 7.41
N LYS A 189 6.51 -3.75 6.10
CA LYS A 189 7.28 -3.15 5.01
C LYS A 189 6.32 -2.50 4.02
N LEU A 190 6.84 -1.79 3.01
CA LEU A 190 5.99 -1.30 1.92
C LEU A 190 5.19 -2.43 1.26
N SER A 191 5.80 -3.61 1.11
CA SER A 191 5.10 -4.80 0.58
C SER A 191 3.96 -5.30 1.45
N THR A 192 4.07 -5.20 2.78
CA THR A 192 2.99 -5.54 3.71
C THR A 192 1.81 -4.57 3.55
N LEU A 193 2.11 -3.27 3.45
CA LEU A 193 1.09 -2.25 3.17
C LEU A 193 0.42 -2.48 1.80
N GLN A 194 1.20 -2.79 0.77
CA GLN A 194 0.66 -3.13 -0.56
C GLN A 194 -0.30 -4.32 -0.47
N ALA A 195 0.05 -5.38 0.27
CA ALA A 195 -0.83 -6.52 0.48
C ALA A 195 -2.11 -6.11 1.24
N CYS A 196 -2.02 -5.30 2.31
CA CYS A 196 -3.19 -4.75 3.02
C CYS A 196 -4.13 -4.01 2.06
N LEU A 197 -3.60 -3.16 1.20
CA LEU A 197 -4.40 -2.40 0.24
C LEU A 197 -5.04 -3.28 -0.83
N LEU A 198 -4.34 -4.33 -1.30
CA LEU A 198 -4.87 -5.25 -2.30
C LEU A 198 -6.00 -6.13 -1.76
N VAL A 199 -5.89 -6.64 -0.53
CA VAL A 199 -6.92 -7.49 0.06
C VAL A 199 -8.24 -6.76 0.32
N LEU A 200 -8.24 -5.41 0.35
CA LEU A 200 -9.46 -4.61 0.40
C LEU A 200 -10.35 -4.77 -0.85
N HIS A 201 -9.78 -5.26 -1.95
CA HIS A 201 -10.46 -5.50 -3.22
C HIS A 201 -10.82 -6.97 -3.45
N GLU A 202 -10.69 -7.82 -2.42
CA GLU A 202 -11.17 -9.20 -2.46
C GLU A 202 -12.65 -9.23 -2.82
N GLN A 203 -13.00 -10.04 -3.82
CA GLN A 203 -14.40 -10.24 -4.21
C GLN A 203 -15.05 -11.17 -3.18
N PRO A 204 -16.24 -10.84 -2.66
CA PRO A 204 -16.95 -11.76 -1.78
C PRO A 204 -17.42 -12.99 -2.54
N ASP A 205 -17.49 -14.13 -1.86
CA ASP A 205 -18.12 -15.33 -2.41
C ASP A 205 -19.60 -15.08 -2.75
N ALA A 206 -20.15 -15.95 -3.61
CA ALA A 206 -21.54 -15.83 -4.06
C ALA A 206 -22.50 -15.71 -2.87
N GLY A 207 -23.16 -14.57 -2.74
CA GLY A 207 -24.07 -14.24 -1.64
C GLY A 207 -23.45 -13.43 -0.49
N GLY A 208 -22.15 -13.16 -0.53
CA GLY A 208 -21.49 -12.24 0.41
C GLY A 208 -21.72 -10.77 0.07
N THR A 209 -21.57 -9.90 1.08
CA THR A 209 -21.55 -8.45 0.88
C THR A 209 -20.12 -7.97 0.69
N THR A 210 -19.89 -7.03 -0.22
CA THR A 210 -18.59 -6.37 -0.41
C THR A 210 -18.16 -5.53 0.80
N GLU A 211 -19.10 -5.23 1.69
CA GLU A 211 -18.90 -4.41 2.87
C GLU A 211 -19.00 -5.29 4.12
N SER A 212 -17.88 -5.75 4.63
CA SER A 212 -17.80 -6.52 5.87
C SER A 212 -16.98 -5.79 6.92
N PRO A 213 -17.17 -6.03 8.23
CA PRO A 213 -16.31 -5.49 9.28
C PRO A 213 -14.82 -5.83 9.08
N ARG A 214 -14.52 -6.90 8.34
CA ARG A 214 -13.18 -7.33 7.95
C ARG A 214 -12.49 -6.30 7.07
N ILE A 215 -13.21 -5.74 6.09
CA ILE A 215 -12.69 -4.67 5.20
C ILE A 215 -12.31 -3.43 6.02
N TRP A 216 -13.16 -3.02 6.96
CA TRP A 216 -12.83 -1.94 7.88
C TRP A 216 -11.56 -2.22 8.71
N ALA A 217 -11.42 -3.44 9.24
CA ALA A 217 -10.23 -3.84 10.00
C ALA A 217 -8.95 -3.81 9.14
N TYR A 218 -9.01 -4.24 7.88
CA TYR A 218 -7.86 -4.15 6.97
C TYR A 218 -7.51 -2.72 6.59
N ALA A 219 -8.49 -1.82 6.43
CA ALA A 219 -8.21 -0.39 6.21
C ALA A 219 -7.50 0.23 7.42
N CYS A 220 -7.90 -0.14 8.64
CA CYS A 220 -7.21 0.24 9.86
C CYS A 220 -5.75 -0.27 9.89
N GLN A 221 -5.53 -1.53 9.55
CA GLN A 221 -4.19 -2.12 9.46
C GLN A 221 -3.32 -1.42 8.40
N ALA A 222 -3.89 -1.13 7.22
CA ALA A 222 -3.19 -0.36 6.18
C ALA A 222 -2.77 1.02 6.69
N THR A 223 -3.66 1.73 7.39
CA THR A 223 -3.36 3.04 7.98
C THR A 223 -2.25 2.94 9.03
N ALA A 224 -2.32 1.95 9.93
CA ALA A 224 -1.29 1.71 10.93
C ALA A 224 0.08 1.41 10.31
N CYS A 225 0.12 0.54 9.27
CA CYS A 225 1.33 0.26 8.51
C CYS A 225 1.89 1.53 7.84
N ALA A 226 1.04 2.31 7.17
CA ALA A 226 1.46 3.54 6.49
C ALA A 226 2.07 4.55 7.46
N GLN A 227 1.49 4.71 8.65
CA GLN A 227 2.00 5.59 9.69
C GLN A 227 3.33 5.08 10.26
N SER A 228 3.44 3.78 10.57
CA SER A 228 4.68 3.15 11.05
C SER A 228 5.82 3.27 10.05
N LEU A 229 5.51 3.25 8.75
CA LEU A 229 6.47 3.43 7.66
C LEU A 229 6.75 4.90 7.34
N GLY A 230 6.13 5.86 8.05
CA GLY A 230 6.35 7.28 7.88
C GLY A 230 5.80 7.86 6.58
N LEU A 231 4.83 7.21 5.94
CA LEU A 231 4.32 7.64 4.62
C LEU A 231 3.51 8.94 4.69
N ARG A 232 3.09 9.36 5.88
CA ARG A 232 2.41 10.64 6.11
C ARG A 232 3.31 11.86 5.92
N GLN A 233 4.64 11.64 5.84
CA GLN A 233 5.64 12.68 5.71
C GLN A 233 6.10 12.80 4.25
N GLU A 234 6.29 14.04 3.76
CA GLU A 234 6.74 14.30 2.39
C GLU A 234 8.18 13.81 2.15
N PRO A 235 8.42 12.84 1.24
CA PRO A 235 9.73 12.24 1.07
C PRO A 235 10.65 12.96 0.05
N THR A 236 10.24 14.08 -0.54
CA THR A 236 11.00 14.72 -1.63
C THR A 236 12.45 14.99 -1.29
N LEU A 237 12.70 15.49 -0.07
CA LEU A 237 14.06 15.85 0.39
C LEU A 237 14.79 14.68 1.07
N TRP A 238 14.17 13.52 1.19
CA TRP A 238 14.81 12.39 1.85
C TRP A 238 15.95 11.82 1.00
N LYS A 239 16.97 11.32 1.67
CA LYS A 239 18.12 10.63 1.04
C LYS A 239 17.76 9.19 0.63
N LEU A 240 16.69 9.07 -0.17
CA LEU A 240 16.17 7.79 -0.70
C LEU A 240 16.21 7.79 -2.24
N PRO A 241 16.20 6.60 -2.86
CA PRO A 241 16.03 6.49 -4.31
C PRO A 241 14.70 7.09 -4.79
N MET A 242 14.69 7.68 -5.98
CA MET A 242 13.50 8.36 -6.52
C MET A 242 12.28 7.43 -6.63
N TRP A 243 12.50 6.17 -7.05
CA TRP A 243 11.42 5.19 -7.15
C TRP A 243 10.73 4.95 -5.81
N GLU A 244 11.50 4.91 -4.70
CA GLU A 244 10.95 4.69 -3.37
C GLU A 244 10.18 5.91 -2.86
N LYS A 245 10.71 7.13 -3.08
CA LYS A 245 10.02 8.38 -2.73
C LYS A 245 8.64 8.46 -3.37
N ARG A 246 8.58 8.19 -4.68
CA ARG A 246 7.34 8.24 -5.45
C ARG A 246 6.39 7.10 -5.09
N LEU A 247 6.91 5.90 -4.84
CA LEU A 247 6.11 4.79 -4.36
C LEU A 247 5.50 5.09 -2.98
N ARG A 248 6.26 5.73 -2.07
CA ARG A 248 5.76 6.15 -0.75
C ARG A 248 4.59 7.12 -0.88
N ARG A 249 4.66 8.11 -1.76
CA ARG A 249 3.53 9.01 -2.04
C ARG A 249 2.33 8.27 -2.62
N LYS A 250 2.52 7.40 -3.61
CA LYS A 250 1.43 6.57 -4.17
C LYS A 250 0.72 5.76 -3.07
N LEU A 251 1.50 5.11 -2.22
CA LEU A 251 0.97 4.27 -1.13
C LEU A 251 0.25 5.09 -0.07
N TRP A 252 0.75 6.28 0.28
CA TRP A 252 0.05 7.18 1.19
C TRP A 252 -1.34 7.53 0.67
N TRP A 253 -1.44 8.01 -0.56
CA TRP A 253 -2.71 8.41 -1.13
C TRP A 253 -3.67 7.25 -1.37
N ALA A 254 -3.16 6.07 -1.70
CA ALA A 254 -3.96 4.84 -1.77
C ALA A 254 -4.51 4.46 -0.38
N THR A 255 -3.70 4.61 0.68
CA THR A 255 -4.14 4.38 2.06
C THR A 255 -5.20 5.38 2.49
N TYR A 256 -4.98 6.66 2.19
CA TYR A 256 -5.96 7.72 2.46
C TYR A 256 -7.29 7.44 1.75
N ALA A 257 -7.22 7.02 0.48
CA ALA A 257 -8.42 6.64 -0.26
C ALA A 257 -9.14 5.45 0.40
N ALA A 258 -8.40 4.40 0.75
CA ALA A 258 -8.97 3.24 1.43
C ALA A 258 -9.65 3.63 2.75
N ASP A 259 -9.03 4.49 3.55
CA ASP A 259 -9.57 4.95 4.83
C ASP A 259 -10.86 5.75 4.65
N ILE A 260 -10.88 6.73 3.75
CA ILE A 260 -12.08 7.57 3.50
C ILE A 260 -13.23 6.73 2.93
N TRP A 261 -12.96 5.90 1.91
CA TRP A 261 -14.00 5.10 1.28
C TRP A 261 -14.61 4.06 2.22
N THR A 262 -13.79 3.36 3.01
CA THR A 262 -14.31 2.39 4.00
C THR A 262 -15.02 3.09 5.14
N SER A 263 -14.59 4.28 5.55
CA SER A 263 -15.28 5.10 6.56
C SER A 263 -16.70 5.47 6.10
N ILE A 264 -16.86 5.93 4.88
CA ILE A 264 -18.16 6.25 4.30
C ILE A 264 -19.04 5.01 4.20
N CYS A 265 -18.48 3.90 3.71
CA CYS A 265 -19.25 2.66 3.54
C CYS A 265 -19.77 2.10 4.86
N HIS A 266 -19.01 2.22 5.94
CA HIS A 266 -19.37 1.69 7.26
C HIS A 266 -20.01 2.73 8.20
N GLY A 267 -20.03 4.01 7.79
CA GLY A 267 -20.53 5.09 8.65
C GLY A 267 -19.65 5.40 9.85
N ASN A 268 -18.35 5.09 9.76
CA ASN A 268 -17.36 5.31 10.81
C ASN A 268 -16.53 6.57 10.56
N THR A 269 -15.83 7.04 11.59
CA THR A 269 -14.86 8.13 11.47
C THR A 269 -13.59 7.60 10.78
N PRO A 270 -12.96 8.37 9.88
CA PRO A 270 -11.65 8.01 9.33
C PRO A 270 -10.58 7.89 10.41
N HIS A 271 -9.62 6.99 10.18
CA HIS A 271 -8.47 6.81 11.07
C HIS A 271 -7.41 7.90 10.83
N ILE A 272 -7.35 8.47 9.63
CA ILE A 272 -6.43 9.54 9.27
C ILE A 272 -7.07 10.89 9.63
N ALA A 273 -6.54 11.52 10.67
CA ALA A 273 -7.04 12.84 11.09
C ALA A 273 -6.67 13.92 10.06
N PRO A 274 -7.55 14.89 9.78
CA PRO A 274 -7.24 16.04 8.96
C PRO A 274 -5.99 16.79 9.48
N GLY A 275 -5.08 17.16 8.59
CA GLY A 275 -3.86 17.89 8.94
C GLY A 275 -2.78 17.06 9.65
N SER A 276 -2.95 15.73 9.78
CA SER A 276 -1.94 14.85 10.38
C SER A 276 -0.83 14.41 9.43
N TYR A 277 -0.80 14.92 8.21
CA TYR A 277 0.16 14.59 7.16
C TYR A 277 0.57 15.82 6.34
N ASP A 278 1.74 15.76 5.73
CA ASP A 278 2.28 16.80 4.86
C ASP A 278 2.66 16.27 3.45
N THR A 279 2.34 14.99 3.16
CA THR A 279 2.62 14.36 1.88
C THR A 279 1.95 15.13 0.73
N SER A 280 2.76 15.54 -0.25
CA SER A 280 2.33 16.30 -1.43
C SER A 280 1.34 15.51 -2.29
N ASP A 281 0.54 16.23 -3.06
CA ASP A 281 -0.37 15.63 -4.03
C ASP A 281 0.39 14.82 -5.09
N LEU A 282 -0.25 13.76 -5.58
CA LEU A 282 0.29 12.96 -6.67
C LEU A 282 0.30 13.74 -7.98
N ASP A 283 1.35 13.55 -8.74
CA ASP A 283 1.48 13.97 -10.13
C ASP A 283 1.64 12.78 -11.10
N MET A 284 1.65 13.08 -12.39
CA MET A 284 1.87 12.06 -13.42
C MET A 284 3.25 11.43 -13.35
N GLY A 285 4.27 12.18 -12.90
CA GLY A 285 5.61 11.66 -12.70
C GLY A 285 5.65 10.58 -11.62
N ASP A 286 4.85 10.73 -10.55
CA ASP A 286 4.73 9.70 -9.52
C ASP A 286 4.16 8.40 -10.08
N LEU A 287 3.16 8.50 -10.96
CA LEU A 287 2.53 7.34 -11.57
C LEU A 287 3.39 6.70 -12.67
N ALA A 288 4.11 7.49 -13.45
CA ALA A 288 4.97 7.00 -14.54
C ALA A 288 6.25 6.32 -14.02
N THR A 289 6.64 6.60 -12.78
CA THR A 289 7.87 6.03 -12.23
C THR A 289 7.75 4.53 -12.03
N ASP A 290 8.74 3.80 -12.52
CA ASP A 290 8.84 2.32 -12.43
C ASP A 290 7.76 1.57 -13.22
N GLU A 291 7.20 2.18 -14.25
CA GLU A 291 6.16 1.56 -15.08
C GLU A 291 6.70 0.99 -16.40
N ASP A 292 7.71 1.61 -16.99
CA ASP A 292 8.30 1.14 -18.24
C ASP A 292 9.26 -0.01 -17.98
N VAL A 293 8.97 -1.17 -18.57
CA VAL A 293 9.73 -2.40 -18.38
C VAL A 293 10.36 -2.92 -19.67
N ALA A 294 10.19 -2.20 -20.78
CA ALA A 294 10.79 -2.58 -22.06
C ALA A 294 12.33 -2.65 -21.94
N GLY A 295 12.91 -3.74 -22.40
CA GLY A 295 14.35 -4.01 -22.31
C GLY A 295 14.85 -4.43 -20.92
N LEU A 296 13.96 -4.60 -19.92
CA LEU A 296 14.32 -5.01 -18.58
C LEU A 296 14.11 -6.52 -18.37
N THR A 297 14.80 -7.07 -17.37
CA THR A 297 14.60 -8.46 -16.94
C THR A 297 13.15 -8.67 -16.50
N GLY A 298 12.50 -9.70 -17.06
CA GLY A 298 11.12 -10.03 -16.75
C GLY A 298 10.09 -9.43 -17.73
N GLU A 299 10.51 -8.61 -18.70
CA GLU A 299 9.58 -8.06 -19.71
C GLU A 299 8.79 -9.16 -20.46
N TYR A 300 9.40 -10.35 -20.65
CA TYR A 300 8.77 -11.50 -21.29
C TYR A 300 7.52 -12.03 -20.56
N LEU A 301 7.36 -11.68 -19.29
CA LEU A 301 6.17 -12.02 -18.51
C LEU A 301 4.95 -11.21 -18.93
N LEU A 302 5.14 -10.07 -19.60
CA LEU A 302 4.08 -9.17 -20.00
C LEU A 302 3.86 -9.16 -21.52
N GLU A 303 2.62 -8.93 -21.91
CA GLU A 303 2.28 -8.57 -23.29
C GLU A 303 2.92 -7.23 -23.68
N GLU A 304 3.22 -7.03 -24.95
CA GLU A 304 3.91 -5.82 -25.44
C GLU A 304 3.19 -4.53 -25.03
N GLN A 305 1.87 -4.50 -25.11
CA GLN A 305 1.03 -3.35 -24.74
C GLN A 305 1.06 -3.01 -23.23
N ASP A 306 1.45 -3.98 -22.38
CA ASP A 306 1.50 -3.82 -20.93
C ASP A 306 2.91 -3.44 -20.43
N ARG A 307 3.91 -3.33 -21.32
CA ARG A 307 5.31 -3.04 -20.98
C ARG A 307 5.58 -1.57 -20.77
N THR A 308 4.76 -0.69 -21.30
CA THR A 308 4.94 0.76 -21.22
C THR A 308 3.89 1.42 -20.35
N PHE A 309 4.20 2.62 -19.88
CA PHE A 309 3.27 3.44 -19.10
C PHE A 309 2.09 3.93 -19.95
N ASN A 310 0.87 3.74 -19.46
CA ASN A 310 -0.33 4.24 -20.11
C ASN A 310 -0.90 5.45 -19.35
N GLN A 311 -0.58 6.65 -19.83
CA GLN A 311 -1.03 7.90 -19.24
C GLN A 311 -2.56 8.03 -19.18
N GLY A 312 -3.28 7.56 -20.22
CA GLY A 312 -4.73 7.67 -20.30
C GLY A 312 -5.45 6.87 -19.20
N ILE A 313 -4.87 5.74 -18.77
CA ILE A 313 -5.42 4.95 -17.68
C ILE A 313 -4.98 5.55 -16.32
N ALA A 314 -3.73 5.96 -16.21
CA ALA A 314 -3.17 6.50 -14.97
C ALA A 314 -3.90 7.74 -14.46
N VAL A 315 -4.42 8.59 -15.36
CA VAL A 315 -5.26 9.76 -14.99
C VAL A 315 -6.43 9.35 -14.08
N ARG A 316 -7.02 8.18 -14.29
CA ARG A 316 -8.17 7.71 -13.48
C ARG A 316 -7.80 7.61 -11.99
N PHE A 317 -6.61 7.10 -11.68
CA PHE A 317 -6.18 7.01 -10.29
C PHE A 317 -6.02 8.41 -9.67
N LEU A 318 -5.44 9.38 -10.40
CA LEU A 318 -5.35 10.76 -9.91
C LEU A 318 -6.72 11.38 -9.65
N GLU A 319 -7.68 11.16 -10.54
CA GLU A 319 -9.05 11.67 -10.37
C GLU A 319 -9.76 11.02 -9.17
N VAL A 320 -9.56 9.72 -8.93
CA VAL A 320 -10.06 9.03 -7.73
C VAL A 320 -9.47 9.66 -6.47
N ILE A 321 -8.16 9.95 -6.44
CA ILE A 321 -7.53 10.60 -5.29
C ILE A 321 -8.09 12.02 -5.07
N LYS A 322 -8.24 12.82 -6.13
CA LYS A 322 -8.83 14.17 -6.03
C LYS A 322 -10.26 14.11 -5.48
N LEU A 323 -11.08 13.19 -6.01
CA LEU A 323 -12.45 12.98 -5.51
C LEU A 323 -12.44 12.57 -4.03
N THR A 324 -11.54 11.67 -3.65
CA THR A 324 -11.41 11.21 -2.27
C THR A 324 -11.04 12.35 -1.31
N LYS A 325 -10.17 13.28 -1.73
CA LYS A 325 -9.84 14.47 -0.92
C LYS A 325 -11.07 15.33 -0.67
N VAL A 326 -11.89 15.55 -1.69
CA VAL A 326 -13.15 16.29 -1.54
C VAL A 326 -14.11 15.56 -0.59
N LEU A 327 -14.24 14.25 -0.76
CA LEU A 327 -15.09 13.42 0.12
C LEU A 327 -14.59 13.44 1.57
N GLY A 328 -13.28 13.36 1.78
CA GLY A 328 -12.67 13.46 3.10
C GLY A 328 -12.95 14.80 3.78
N ALA A 329 -12.89 15.91 3.04
CA ALA A 329 -13.25 17.23 3.55
C ALA A 329 -14.72 17.31 3.95
N VAL A 330 -15.62 16.85 3.08
CA VAL A 330 -17.07 16.79 3.36
C VAL A 330 -17.37 15.94 4.59
N LEU A 331 -16.71 14.80 4.73
CA LEU A 331 -16.88 13.91 5.88
C LEU A 331 -16.39 14.57 7.18
N ALA A 332 -15.25 15.26 7.14
CA ALA A 332 -14.71 16.00 8.29
C ALA A 332 -15.68 17.11 8.75
N ASP A 333 -16.24 17.90 7.81
CA ASP A 333 -17.21 18.94 8.12
C ASP A 333 -18.50 18.35 8.71
N ALA A 334 -19.00 17.26 8.15
CA ALA A 334 -20.17 16.56 8.66
C ALA A 334 -19.96 16.04 10.09
N LEU A 335 -18.81 15.48 10.39
CA LEU A 335 -18.45 15.00 11.73
C LEU A 335 -18.35 16.15 12.73
N GLN A 336 -17.80 17.31 12.36
CA GLN A 336 -17.75 18.50 13.22
C GLN A 336 -19.16 19.02 13.55
N VAL A 337 -20.07 19.02 12.58
CA VAL A 337 -21.47 19.39 12.83
C VAL A 337 -22.12 18.42 13.82
N VAL A 338 -21.95 17.11 13.64
CA VAL A 338 -22.49 16.10 14.56
C VAL A 338 -21.91 16.29 15.96
N GLU A 339 -20.61 16.47 16.09
CA GLU A 339 -19.94 16.71 17.38
C GLU A 339 -20.46 18.00 18.06
N SER A 340 -20.62 19.07 17.29
CA SER A 340 -21.19 20.33 17.77
C SER A 340 -22.61 20.16 18.29
N LEU A 341 -23.44 19.39 17.59
CA LEU A 341 -24.82 19.08 18.00
C LEU A 341 -24.86 18.21 19.27
N ILE A 342 -23.98 17.22 19.37
CA ILE A 342 -23.84 16.39 20.57
C ILE A 342 -23.43 17.25 21.76
N LYS A 343 -22.42 18.10 21.62
CA LYS A 343 -21.93 18.99 22.65
C LYS A 343 -23.01 19.98 23.13
N LYS A 344 -23.88 20.47 22.24
CA LYS A 344 -24.98 21.39 22.55
C LYS A 344 -26.21 20.72 23.18
N ARG A 345 -26.23 19.42 23.41
CA ARG A 345 -27.39 18.63 23.87
C ARG A 345 -28.66 18.85 23.01
N LEU A 346 -28.51 19.26 21.74
CA LEU A 346 -29.60 19.53 20.83
C LEU A 346 -30.11 18.29 20.10
N LEU A 347 -29.41 17.18 20.17
CA LEU A 347 -29.77 15.93 19.49
C LEU A 347 -31.13 15.37 19.92
N THR A 348 -31.60 15.69 21.10
CA THR A 348 -32.92 15.25 21.62
C THR A 348 -34.09 16.13 21.18
N ARG A 349 -33.87 17.29 20.58
CA ARG A 349 -34.96 18.24 20.30
C ARG A 349 -35.09 18.74 18.85
N VAL A 350 -34.11 18.61 17.97
CA VAL A 350 -34.10 19.34 16.69
C VAL A 350 -33.80 18.49 15.45
N ILE A 351 -33.56 17.21 15.58
CA ILE A 351 -33.48 16.38 14.36
C ILE A 351 -34.90 16.08 13.90
N SER A 352 -35.50 17.03 13.16
CA SER A 352 -36.63 16.69 12.34
C SER A 352 -36.24 15.55 11.40
N SER A 353 -37.09 14.55 11.26
CA SER A 353 -36.86 13.38 10.40
C SER A 353 -36.37 13.75 8.99
N SER A 354 -36.69 14.95 8.51
CA SER A 354 -36.31 15.49 7.20
C SER A 354 -34.81 15.74 7.01
N THR A 355 -34.09 16.21 8.03
CA THR A 355 -32.63 16.50 7.89
C THR A 355 -31.81 15.22 7.91
N LEU A 356 -32.22 14.24 8.76
CA LEU A 356 -31.62 12.89 8.77
C LEU A 356 -31.93 12.13 7.47
N GLN A 357 -33.13 12.34 6.91
CA GLN A 357 -33.54 11.72 5.68
C GLN A 357 -32.77 12.29 4.48
N SER A 358 -32.61 13.62 4.41
CA SER A 358 -31.73 14.28 3.41
C SER A 358 -30.30 13.82 3.47
N TYR A 359 -29.74 13.66 4.67
CA TYR A 359 -28.36 13.15 4.86
C TYR A 359 -28.25 11.68 4.45
N ARG A 360 -29.22 10.82 4.86
CA ARG A 360 -29.30 9.43 4.41
C ARG A 360 -29.42 9.31 2.90
N GLU A 361 -30.23 10.14 2.27
CA GLU A 361 -30.38 10.17 0.82
C GLU A 361 -29.10 10.61 0.11
N ALA A 362 -28.37 11.59 0.65
CA ALA A 362 -27.08 12.02 0.12
C ALA A 362 -26.03 10.90 0.25
N VAL A 363 -25.94 10.22 1.40
CA VAL A 363 -25.06 9.08 1.63
C VAL A 363 -25.46 7.88 0.77
N LEU A 364 -26.77 7.63 0.57
CA LEU A 364 -27.25 6.56 -0.31
C LEU A 364 -26.90 6.84 -1.78
N LYS A 365 -27.08 8.08 -2.23
CA LYS A 365 -26.68 8.50 -3.58
C LYS A 365 -25.16 8.38 -3.79
N LEU A 366 -24.39 8.73 -2.77
CA LEU A 366 -22.96 8.55 -2.78
C LEU A 366 -22.56 7.05 -2.85
N ASN A 367 -23.24 6.19 -2.06
CA ASN A 367 -23.03 4.74 -2.08
C ASN A 367 -23.43 4.10 -3.41
N ILE A 368 -24.46 4.60 -4.08
CA ILE A 368 -24.83 4.13 -5.44
C ILE A 368 -23.77 4.55 -6.43
N ALA A 369 -23.30 5.79 -6.40
CA ALA A 369 -22.21 6.26 -7.26
C ALA A 369 -20.89 5.51 -7.02
N THR A 370 -20.60 5.13 -5.75
CA THR A 370 -19.43 4.29 -5.40
C THR A 370 -19.56 2.86 -5.91
N ARG A 371 -20.76 2.28 -5.86
CA ARG A 371 -21.00 0.94 -6.42
C ARG A 371 -20.82 0.94 -7.94
N GLU A 372 -21.34 1.96 -8.61
CA GLU A 372 -21.13 2.14 -10.05
C GLU A 372 -19.66 2.39 -10.40
N ALA A 373 -18.92 3.15 -9.59
CA ALA A 373 -17.48 3.37 -9.77
C ALA A 373 -16.62 2.12 -9.47
N LYS A 374 -17.10 1.19 -8.62
CA LYS A 374 -16.45 -0.11 -8.37
C LYS A 374 -16.73 -1.14 -9.47
N LEU A 375 -17.71 -0.90 -10.33
CA LEU A 375 -18.07 -1.77 -11.47
C LEU A 375 -17.35 -1.38 -12.77
N TRP A 376 -16.57 -0.30 -12.77
CA TRP A 376 -15.71 0.18 -13.85
C TRP A 376 -14.24 0.14 -13.45
#